data_2e0369fc98581931a85283b15e81ec79
#
_entry.id   2e0369fc98581931a85283b15e81ec79
#
_cell.length_a   1.000
_cell.length_b   1.000
_cell.length_c   1.000
_cell.angle_alpha   90.00
_cell.angle_beta   90.00
_cell.angle_gamma   90.00
#
_symmetry.space_group_name_H-M   'P 1'
#
loop_
_entity.id
_entity.type
_entity.pdbx_description
1 polymer ?
#
loop_
_entity_poly.entity_id
_entity_poly.type
_entity_poly.pdbx_seq_one_letter_code
_entity_poly.pdbx_strand_id
1 'polypeptide(L)'
;MPPEADAPPILEFHQVHRHFGHQQVLRDVSFTIRRGESVAIIGESGCGKSVTLKLMIGLMSPSSGSVLLDGAPIAGRSEQQLTRDRLRFGYVFQQAALFDSLSVADNVAFGLRQNTRLPENEIAAIVHERLREVGLPDAVAAKKPAELSGGMRKRVGLARALALAPEIMLYDEPTTGLDPIMSDVINELILQVRARRPITSIVVTHDMVTVGRTVDRVIMLYPLPRLGSDEPQIIFDGTPAEAFSAPDPRVYQFVHGQAGERLLEMATR
;
A
#
# COMPACT_ATOMS: atom_id res chain seq x y z
N MET A 1 -1.34 15.35 10.16
CA MET A 1 -1.90 16.60 9.56
C MET A 1 -2.40 16.23 8.18
N PRO A 2 -3.60 16.61 7.77
CA PRO A 2 -4.00 16.46 6.39
C PRO A 2 -3.02 17.23 5.49
N PRO A 3 -2.80 16.76 4.24
CA PRO A 3 -1.92 17.47 3.31
C PRO A 3 -2.46 18.89 3.06
N GLU A 4 -1.56 19.83 2.79
CA GLU A 4 -1.96 21.15 2.34
C GLU A 4 -2.80 20.99 1.06
N ALA A 5 -3.91 21.71 0.97
CA ALA A 5 -4.85 21.60 -0.17
C ALA A 5 -4.18 21.83 -1.53
N ASP A 6 -3.06 22.56 -1.55
CA ASP A 6 -2.27 22.91 -2.73
C ASP A 6 -0.99 22.05 -2.92
N ALA A 7 -0.80 20.98 -2.13
CA ALA A 7 0.36 20.11 -2.31
C ALA A 7 0.36 19.50 -3.73
N PRO A 8 1.50 19.53 -4.45
CA PRO A 8 1.57 18.98 -5.80
C PRO A 8 1.34 17.46 -5.79
N PRO A 9 0.73 16.90 -6.86
CA PRO A 9 0.57 15.48 -6.98
C PRO A 9 1.94 14.78 -7.04
N ILE A 10 2.04 13.63 -6.36
CA ILE A 10 3.22 12.77 -6.43
C ILE A 10 2.96 11.57 -7.34
N LEU A 11 1.72 11.07 -7.36
CA LEU A 11 1.26 9.98 -8.22
C LEU A 11 -0.05 10.37 -8.90
N GLU A 12 -0.14 10.06 -10.19
CA GLU A 12 -1.33 10.35 -10.98
C GLU A 12 -1.66 9.15 -11.87
N PHE A 13 -2.93 8.80 -11.92
CA PHE A 13 -3.50 7.82 -12.84
C PHE A 13 -4.41 8.56 -13.81
N HIS A 14 -4.15 8.43 -15.09
CA HIS A 14 -4.91 9.08 -16.16
C HIS A 14 -5.50 8.02 -17.08
N GLN A 15 -6.80 7.77 -16.96
CA GLN A 15 -7.57 6.84 -17.78
C GLN A 15 -6.88 5.46 -17.90
N VAL A 16 -6.44 4.92 -16.78
CA VAL A 16 -5.64 3.69 -16.76
C VAL A 16 -6.53 2.48 -17.00
N HIS A 17 -6.15 1.71 -18.01
CA HIS A 17 -6.71 0.38 -18.29
C HIS A 17 -5.64 -0.69 -18.08
N ARG A 18 -6.03 -1.86 -17.60
CA ARG A 18 -5.15 -3.02 -17.52
C ARG A 18 -5.88 -4.31 -17.84
N HIS A 19 -5.30 -5.05 -18.79
CA HIS A 19 -5.78 -6.37 -19.22
C HIS A 19 -4.71 -7.44 -18.96
N PHE A 20 -5.15 -8.66 -18.67
CA PHE A 20 -4.35 -9.88 -18.68
C PHE A 20 -5.02 -10.87 -19.64
N GLY A 21 -4.46 -11.00 -20.86
CA GLY A 21 -5.15 -11.69 -21.93
C GLY A 21 -6.52 -11.03 -22.22
N HIS A 22 -7.58 -11.82 -22.12
CA HIS A 22 -8.95 -11.32 -22.31
C HIS A 22 -9.59 -10.71 -21.06
N GLN A 23 -8.98 -10.88 -19.90
CA GLN A 23 -9.53 -10.37 -18.65
C GLN A 23 -9.12 -8.92 -18.43
N GLN A 24 -10.10 -8.02 -18.42
CA GLN A 24 -9.91 -6.64 -17.98
C GLN A 24 -9.96 -6.58 -16.46
N VAL A 25 -8.96 -5.93 -15.84
CA VAL A 25 -8.85 -5.76 -14.38
C VAL A 25 -9.01 -4.30 -13.97
N LEU A 26 -8.47 -3.37 -14.76
CA LEU A 26 -8.70 -1.94 -14.58
C LEU A 26 -9.32 -1.34 -15.84
N ARG A 27 -10.32 -0.47 -15.63
CA ARG A 27 -11.06 0.23 -16.67
C ARG A 27 -11.21 1.70 -16.31
N ASP A 28 -10.59 2.56 -17.11
CA ASP A 28 -10.69 4.03 -17.00
C ASP A 28 -10.45 4.56 -15.57
N VAL A 29 -9.41 4.04 -14.91
CA VAL A 29 -9.08 4.43 -13.54
C VAL A 29 -8.28 5.72 -13.57
N SER A 30 -8.85 6.78 -12.97
CA SER A 30 -8.24 8.11 -12.91
C SER A 30 -8.34 8.67 -11.49
N PHE A 31 -7.19 9.00 -10.89
CA PHE A 31 -7.09 9.68 -9.60
C PHE A 31 -5.68 10.26 -9.41
N THR A 32 -5.54 11.15 -8.44
CA THR A 32 -4.26 11.75 -8.05
C THR A 32 -4.01 11.50 -6.58
N ILE A 33 -2.74 11.37 -6.17
CA ILE A 33 -2.31 11.31 -4.77
C ILE A 33 -1.32 12.44 -4.55
N ARG A 34 -1.58 13.28 -3.54
CA ARG A 34 -0.74 14.43 -3.21
C ARG A 34 0.40 14.03 -2.26
N ARG A 35 1.45 14.84 -2.25
CA ARG A 35 2.56 14.64 -1.30
C ARG A 35 2.07 14.74 0.14
N GLY A 36 2.49 13.79 0.98
CA GLY A 36 2.10 13.72 2.38
C GLY A 36 0.67 13.23 2.63
N GLU A 37 -0.12 12.96 1.58
CA GLU A 37 -1.46 12.39 1.69
C GLU A 37 -1.40 10.92 2.10
N SER A 38 -2.36 10.50 2.94
CA SER A 38 -2.58 9.09 3.23
C SER A 38 -3.90 8.64 2.60
N VAL A 39 -3.82 7.72 1.64
CA VAL A 39 -4.96 7.27 0.84
C VAL A 39 -5.17 5.78 1.02
N ALA A 40 -6.41 5.36 1.33
CA ALA A 40 -6.79 3.96 1.23
C ALA A 40 -7.33 3.65 -0.16
N ILE A 41 -6.89 2.54 -0.74
CA ILE A 41 -7.54 1.92 -1.89
C ILE A 41 -8.27 0.69 -1.38
N ILE A 42 -9.59 0.75 -1.36
CA ILE A 42 -10.46 -0.31 -0.85
C ILE A 42 -11.26 -0.96 -1.98
N GLY A 43 -11.93 -2.04 -1.68
CA GLY A 43 -12.80 -2.76 -2.60
C GLY A 43 -12.66 -4.27 -2.45
N GLU A 44 -13.54 -4.99 -3.12
CA GLU A 44 -13.62 -6.43 -3.04
C GLU A 44 -12.37 -7.14 -3.60
N SER A 45 -12.24 -8.43 -3.27
CA SER A 45 -11.16 -9.25 -3.84
C SER A 45 -11.28 -9.29 -5.37
N GLY A 46 -10.16 -9.13 -6.07
CA GLY A 46 -10.10 -9.16 -7.53
C GLY A 46 -10.45 -7.83 -8.25
N CYS A 47 -10.83 -6.75 -7.55
CA CYS A 47 -11.14 -5.47 -8.19
C CYS A 47 -9.92 -4.67 -8.69
N GLY A 48 -8.69 -5.19 -8.52
CA GLY A 48 -7.50 -4.57 -9.10
C GLY A 48 -6.59 -3.82 -8.12
N LYS A 49 -6.84 -3.83 -6.79
CA LYS A 49 -6.03 -3.09 -5.79
C LYS A 49 -4.53 -3.36 -5.88
N SER A 50 -4.13 -4.63 -5.83
CA SER A 50 -2.70 -5.00 -5.93
C SER A 50 -2.12 -4.74 -7.31
N VAL A 51 -2.96 -4.73 -8.37
CA VAL A 51 -2.53 -4.31 -9.71
C VAL A 51 -2.22 -2.82 -9.72
N THR A 52 -3.05 -2.01 -9.07
CA THR A 52 -2.83 -0.56 -8.94
C THR A 52 -1.50 -0.27 -8.22
N LEU A 53 -1.19 -0.97 -7.10
CA LEU A 53 0.11 -0.82 -6.44
C LEU A 53 1.29 -1.17 -7.36
N LYS A 54 1.18 -2.27 -8.12
CA LYS A 54 2.26 -2.69 -9.05
C LYS A 54 2.47 -1.71 -10.20
N LEU A 55 1.42 -1.03 -10.65
CA LEU A 55 1.51 0.05 -11.64
C LEU A 55 2.24 1.27 -11.07
N MET A 56 1.97 1.66 -9.80
CA MET A 56 2.61 2.80 -9.14
C MET A 56 4.14 2.69 -9.09
N ILE A 57 4.66 1.48 -8.88
CA ILE A 57 6.10 1.23 -8.77
C ILE A 57 6.75 0.74 -10.08
N GLY A 58 6.00 0.79 -11.18
CA GLY A 58 6.50 0.37 -12.49
C GLY A 58 6.89 -1.11 -12.57
N LEU A 59 6.30 -1.99 -11.73
CA LEU A 59 6.46 -3.45 -11.88
C LEU A 59 5.63 -4.00 -13.04
N MET A 60 4.69 -3.22 -13.52
CA MET A 60 3.95 -3.47 -14.77
C MET A 60 3.54 -2.14 -15.39
N SER A 61 3.31 -2.17 -16.71
CA SER A 61 2.80 -1.02 -17.43
C SER A 61 1.28 -1.11 -17.61
N PRO A 62 0.56 0.00 -17.69
CA PRO A 62 -0.84 0.00 -18.08
C PRO A 62 -0.99 -0.54 -19.52
N SER A 63 -2.16 -1.08 -19.86
CA SER A 63 -2.49 -1.47 -21.23
C SER A 63 -2.83 -0.26 -22.11
N SER A 64 -3.44 0.77 -21.50
CA SER A 64 -3.63 2.11 -22.05
C SER A 64 -3.82 3.10 -20.91
N GLY A 65 -3.79 4.40 -21.22
CA GLY A 65 -3.69 5.45 -20.22
C GLY A 65 -2.26 5.63 -19.70
N SER A 66 -2.09 6.38 -18.63
CA SER A 66 -0.76 6.66 -18.07
C SER A 66 -0.76 6.72 -16.55
N VAL A 67 0.37 6.28 -15.96
CA VAL A 67 0.68 6.48 -14.55
C VAL A 67 1.89 7.39 -14.49
N LEU A 68 1.77 8.49 -13.74
CA LEU A 68 2.84 9.48 -13.61
C LEU A 68 3.38 9.48 -12.18
N LEU A 69 4.69 9.66 -12.07
CA LEU A 69 5.39 9.96 -10.82
C LEU A 69 6.05 11.33 -10.99
N ASP A 70 5.68 12.30 -10.14
CA ASP A 70 6.07 13.71 -10.24
C ASP A 70 5.78 14.32 -11.62
N GLY A 71 4.58 14.08 -12.16
CA GLY A 71 4.15 14.61 -13.45
C GLY A 71 4.80 13.95 -14.68
N ALA A 72 5.69 12.96 -14.50
CA ALA A 72 6.36 12.27 -15.60
C ALA A 72 5.92 10.81 -15.71
N PRO A 73 5.56 10.30 -16.92
CA PRO A 73 5.12 8.93 -17.09
C PRO A 73 6.15 7.91 -16.58
N ILE A 74 5.67 6.87 -15.89
CA ILE A 74 6.50 5.73 -15.44
C ILE A 74 6.78 4.80 -16.62
N ALA A 75 5.80 4.60 -17.50
CA ALA A 75 5.96 3.78 -18.70
C ALA A 75 6.99 4.39 -19.64
N GLY A 76 7.84 3.54 -20.21
CA GLY A 76 8.91 3.95 -21.13
C GLY A 76 10.21 4.41 -20.44
N ARG A 77 10.25 4.45 -19.10
CA ARG A 77 11.52 4.69 -18.37
C ARG A 77 12.48 3.51 -18.54
N SER A 78 13.77 3.79 -18.59
CA SER A 78 14.81 2.76 -18.56
C SER A 78 14.83 2.03 -17.22
N GLU A 79 15.39 0.81 -17.18
CA GLU A 79 15.54 0.06 -15.92
C GLU A 79 16.34 0.83 -14.86
N GLN A 80 17.33 1.63 -15.27
CA GLN A 80 18.08 2.47 -14.33
C GLN A 80 17.19 3.57 -13.71
N GLN A 81 16.32 4.18 -14.51
CA GLN A 81 15.36 5.18 -14.01
C GLN A 81 14.33 4.51 -13.09
N LEU A 82 13.75 3.36 -13.49
CA LEU A 82 12.82 2.62 -12.67
C LEU A 82 13.45 2.16 -11.35
N THR A 83 14.72 1.77 -11.35
CA THR A 83 15.44 1.42 -10.11
C THR A 83 15.53 2.62 -9.17
N ARG A 84 15.91 3.80 -9.69
CA ARG A 84 15.95 5.04 -8.88
C ARG A 84 14.58 5.40 -8.33
N ASP A 85 13.55 5.30 -9.16
CA ASP A 85 12.18 5.59 -8.74
C ASP A 85 11.72 4.63 -7.64
N ARG A 86 11.98 3.32 -7.80
CA ARG A 86 11.63 2.28 -6.82
C ARG A 86 12.30 2.49 -5.46
N LEU A 87 13.50 3.09 -5.40
CA LEU A 87 14.16 3.42 -4.14
C LEU A 87 13.42 4.49 -3.32
N ARG A 88 12.53 5.25 -3.95
CA ARG A 88 11.67 6.24 -3.29
C ARG A 88 10.45 5.61 -2.62
N PHE A 89 10.19 4.32 -2.89
CA PHE A 89 9.06 3.57 -2.34
C PHE A 89 9.50 2.58 -1.27
N GLY A 90 8.82 2.60 -0.13
CA GLY A 90 8.84 1.51 0.82
C GLY A 90 7.61 0.62 0.58
N TYR A 91 7.78 -0.68 0.47
CA TYR A 91 6.69 -1.62 0.24
C TYR A 91 6.56 -2.59 1.41
N VAL A 92 5.40 -2.58 2.06
CA VAL A 92 5.01 -3.53 3.10
C VAL A 92 4.06 -4.56 2.48
N PHE A 93 4.56 -5.77 2.29
CA PHE A 93 3.81 -6.87 1.67
C PHE A 93 2.85 -7.54 2.65
N GLN A 94 1.75 -8.08 2.14
CA GLN A 94 0.74 -8.80 2.92
C GLN A 94 1.32 -9.90 3.82
N GLN A 95 2.33 -10.65 3.36
CA GLN A 95 3.00 -11.70 4.13
C GLN A 95 4.41 -11.30 4.59
N ALA A 96 4.70 -9.99 4.72
CA ALA A 96 6.00 -9.41 5.03
C ALA A 96 7.11 -9.72 3.99
N ALA A 97 7.04 -10.80 3.24
CA ALA A 97 7.97 -11.23 2.20
C ALA A 97 9.44 -11.14 2.64
N LEU A 98 9.75 -11.63 3.84
CA LEU A 98 11.12 -11.71 4.35
C LEU A 98 11.87 -12.83 3.64
N PHE A 99 13.17 -12.64 3.48
CA PHE A 99 14.08 -13.68 3.02
C PHE A 99 14.34 -14.67 4.17
N ASP A 100 13.85 -15.89 4.06
CA ASP A 100 13.92 -16.91 5.11
C ASP A 100 15.36 -17.32 5.46
N SER A 101 16.27 -17.24 4.50
CA SER A 101 17.69 -17.54 4.69
C SER A 101 18.47 -16.44 5.41
N LEU A 102 17.94 -15.22 5.49
CA LEU A 102 18.59 -14.06 6.10
C LEU A 102 18.14 -13.87 7.55
N SER A 103 19.02 -13.29 8.39
CA SER A 103 18.61 -12.81 9.71
C SER A 103 17.64 -11.64 9.60
N VAL A 104 17.02 -11.26 10.70
CA VAL A 104 16.19 -10.04 10.79
C VAL A 104 17.03 -8.80 10.42
N ALA A 105 18.23 -8.69 10.98
CA ALA A 105 19.13 -7.59 10.67
C ALA A 105 19.48 -7.55 9.17
N ASP A 106 19.81 -8.70 8.57
CA ASP A 106 20.14 -8.76 7.15
C ASP A 106 18.94 -8.48 6.25
N ASN A 107 17.71 -8.88 6.65
CA ASN A 107 16.49 -8.50 5.95
C ASN A 107 16.31 -6.98 5.91
N VAL A 108 16.51 -6.29 7.04
CA VAL A 108 16.39 -4.82 7.11
C VAL A 108 17.54 -4.14 6.36
N ALA A 109 18.77 -4.66 6.49
CA ALA A 109 19.96 -4.13 5.84
C ALA A 109 19.98 -4.34 4.31
N PHE A 110 19.19 -5.30 3.78
CA PHE A 110 19.28 -5.76 2.40
C PHE A 110 19.24 -4.60 1.39
N GLY A 111 18.24 -3.74 1.49
CA GLY A 111 18.10 -2.59 0.60
C GLY A 111 19.26 -1.60 0.70
N LEU A 112 19.75 -1.36 1.92
CA LEU A 112 20.89 -0.46 2.16
C LEU A 112 22.16 -0.98 1.50
N ARG A 113 22.51 -2.26 1.70
CA ARG A 113 23.72 -2.86 1.12
C ARG A 113 23.69 -2.88 -0.41
N GLN A 114 22.51 -3.06 -1.02
CA GLN A 114 22.38 -3.11 -2.47
C GLN A 114 22.41 -1.73 -3.15
N ASN A 115 21.98 -0.68 -2.45
CA ASN A 115 21.69 0.61 -3.09
C ASN A 115 22.48 1.79 -2.48
N THR A 116 23.32 1.56 -1.48
CA THR A 116 24.15 2.61 -0.86
C THR A 116 25.61 2.20 -0.80
N ARG A 117 26.47 3.15 -0.48
CA ARG A 117 27.90 2.92 -0.21
C ARG A 117 28.23 3.11 1.28
N LEU A 118 27.22 2.99 2.14
CA LEU A 118 27.39 3.12 3.58
C LEU A 118 28.27 1.99 4.13
N PRO A 119 29.18 2.28 5.06
CA PRO A 119 29.96 1.25 5.75
C PRO A 119 29.03 0.42 6.67
N GLU A 120 29.42 -0.83 6.96
CA GLU A 120 28.59 -1.78 7.72
C GLU A 120 28.21 -1.28 9.12
N ASN A 121 29.06 -0.50 9.79
CA ASN A 121 28.73 0.10 11.09
C ASN A 121 27.57 1.12 11.01
N GLU A 122 27.49 1.90 9.94
CA GLU A 122 26.37 2.83 9.70
C GLU A 122 25.10 2.06 9.32
N ILE A 123 25.23 1.03 8.47
CA ILE A 123 24.11 0.13 8.13
C ILE A 123 23.54 -0.53 9.41
N ALA A 124 24.43 -1.05 10.27
CA ALA A 124 24.01 -1.64 11.54
C ALA A 124 23.28 -0.63 12.44
N ALA A 125 23.76 0.59 12.52
CA ALA A 125 23.10 1.66 13.29
C ALA A 125 21.69 1.94 12.76
N ILE A 126 21.53 2.06 11.44
CA ILE A 126 20.21 2.23 10.80
C ILE A 126 19.30 1.05 11.09
N VAL A 127 19.81 -0.19 10.96
CA VAL A 127 19.03 -1.41 11.25
C VAL A 127 18.48 -1.37 12.68
N HIS A 128 19.32 -1.11 13.66
CA HIS A 128 18.89 -1.02 15.07
C HIS A 128 17.89 0.12 15.31
N GLU A 129 18.08 1.27 14.65
CA GLU A 129 17.12 2.37 14.71
C GLU A 129 15.76 1.95 14.15
N ARG A 130 15.72 1.32 12.96
CA ARG A 130 14.46 0.88 12.33
C ARG A 130 13.77 -0.21 13.16
N LEU A 131 14.49 -1.16 13.72
CA LEU A 131 13.90 -2.19 14.59
C LEU A 131 13.28 -1.57 15.85
N ARG A 132 13.94 -0.61 16.48
CA ARG A 132 13.38 0.13 17.63
C ARG A 132 12.16 0.97 17.24
N GLU A 133 12.19 1.60 16.05
CA GLU A 133 11.07 2.39 15.51
C GLU A 133 9.78 1.55 15.36
N VAL A 134 9.91 0.26 15.06
CA VAL A 134 8.78 -0.67 14.97
C VAL A 134 8.54 -1.48 16.25
N GLY A 135 9.14 -1.08 17.37
CA GLY A 135 8.94 -1.68 18.68
C GLY A 135 9.52 -3.10 18.80
N LEU A 136 10.60 -3.40 18.08
CA LEU A 136 11.32 -4.67 18.21
C LEU A 136 12.62 -4.48 18.99
N PRO A 137 12.91 -5.33 20.02
CA PRO A 137 14.14 -5.26 20.78
C PRO A 137 15.36 -5.70 19.96
N ASP A 138 16.53 -5.20 20.29
CA ASP A 138 17.79 -5.52 19.58
C ASP A 138 18.09 -7.03 19.54
N ALA A 139 17.67 -7.80 20.55
CA ALA A 139 17.81 -9.25 20.58
C ALA A 139 17.14 -10.01 19.42
N VAL A 140 16.20 -9.34 18.73
CA VAL A 140 15.51 -9.94 17.56
C VAL A 140 16.40 -9.89 16.31
N ALA A 141 17.40 -9.01 16.25
CA ALA A 141 18.22 -8.76 15.07
C ALA A 141 18.91 -10.03 14.52
N ALA A 142 19.36 -10.91 15.40
CA ALA A 142 20.05 -12.17 15.02
C ALA A 142 19.10 -13.32 14.64
N LYS A 143 17.80 -13.20 14.93
CA LYS A 143 16.82 -14.27 14.64
C LYS A 143 16.54 -14.42 13.15
N LYS A 144 16.03 -15.60 12.79
CA LYS A 144 15.49 -15.90 11.45
C LYS A 144 13.98 -15.65 11.41
N PRO A 145 13.38 -15.38 10.22
CA PRO A 145 11.94 -15.20 10.08
C PRO A 145 11.09 -16.34 10.66
N ALA A 146 11.57 -17.57 10.59
CA ALA A 146 10.89 -18.75 11.14
C ALA A 146 10.75 -18.73 12.68
N GLU A 147 11.59 -17.95 13.38
CA GLU A 147 11.57 -17.82 14.85
C GLU A 147 10.65 -16.66 15.32
N LEU A 148 9.98 -15.98 14.39
CA LEU A 148 9.17 -14.81 14.65
C LEU A 148 7.67 -15.13 14.60
N SER A 149 6.88 -14.46 15.46
CA SER A 149 5.42 -14.44 15.32
C SER A 149 5.00 -13.69 14.04
N GLY A 150 3.74 -13.88 13.60
CA GLY A 150 3.19 -13.16 12.44
C GLY A 150 3.31 -11.64 12.57
N GLY A 151 2.94 -11.10 13.72
CA GLY A 151 3.07 -9.67 14.00
C GLY A 151 4.52 -9.17 14.04
N MET A 152 5.46 -9.98 14.55
CA MET A 152 6.89 -9.64 14.49
C MET A 152 7.39 -9.62 13.04
N ARG A 153 7.03 -10.61 12.22
CA ARG A 153 7.41 -10.61 10.79
C ARG A 153 6.92 -9.37 10.06
N LYS A 154 5.67 -8.94 10.30
CA LYS A 154 5.13 -7.70 9.70
C LYS A 154 5.90 -6.47 10.15
N ARG A 155 6.26 -6.36 11.43
CA ARG A 155 7.07 -5.25 11.94
C ARG A 155 8.49 -5.23 11.34
N VAL A 156 9.12 -6.39 11.15
CA VAL A 156 10.40 -6.48 10.41
C VAL A 156 10.22 -6.05 8.95
N GLY A 157 9.13 -6.45 8.29
CA GLY A 157 8.80 -5.99 6.93
C GLY A 157 8.65 -4.47 6.84
N LEU A 158 8.02 -3.85 7.85
CA LEU A 158 7.91 -2.40 7.96
C LEU A 158 9.29 -1.74 8.21
N ALA A 159 10.10 -2.28 9.12
CA ALA A 159 11.47 -1.80 9.37
C ALA A 159 12.32 -1.83 8.09
N ARG A 160 12.24 -2.92 7.32
CA ARG A 160 12.92 -3.08 6.01
C ARG A 160 12.45 -2.03 5.01
N ALA A 161 11.14 -1.79 4.91
CA ALA A 161 10.57 -0.79 4.01
C ALA A 161 11.03 0.64 4.36
N LEU A 162 11.21 0.93 5.65
CA LEU A 162 11.66 2.23 6.16
C LEU A 162 13.17 2.45 6.07
N ALA A 163 13.98 1.40 5.86
CA ALA A 163 15.43 1.47 5.95
C ALA A 163 16.05 2.49 4.98
N LEU A 164 15.53 2.57 3.75
CA LEU A 164 15.98 3.52 2.72
C LEU A 164 15.37 4.93 2.84
N ALA A 165 14.64 5.23 3.93
CA ALA A 165 13.96 6.51 4.14
C ALA A 165 13.08 6.92 2.94
N PRO A 166 12.08 6.11 2.55
CA PRO A 166 11.27 6.35 1.37
C PRO A 166 10.42 7.61 1.47
N GLU A 167 10.05 8.18 0.32
CA GLU A 167 9.10 9.30 0.20
C GLU A 167 7.64 8.79 0.17
N ILE A 168 7.44 7.56 -0.32
CA ILE A 168 6.13 6.94 -0.51
C ILE A 168 6.13 5.57 0.16
N MET A 169 5.13 5.30 0.99
CA MET A 169 4.92 3.99 1.60
C MET A 169 3.70 3.32 0.99
N LEU A 170 3.88 2.09 0.50
CA LEU A 170 2.81 1.22 0.02
C LEU A 170 2.59 0.10 1.04
N TYR A 171 1.39 0.02 1.56
CA TYR A 171 0.96 -1.01 2.50
C TYR A 171 -0.06 -1.91 1.81
N ASP A 172 0.33 -3.15 1.54
CA ASP A 172 -0.54 -4.16 0.92
C ASP A 172 -1.09 -5.08 2.01
N GLU A 173 -2.33 -4.86 2.42
CA GLU A 173 -3.04 -5.63 3.46
C GLU A 173 -2.22 -5.74 4.78
N PRO A 174 -1.82 -4.63 5.40
CA PRO A 174 -0.84 -4.65 6.49
C PRO A 174 -1.31 -5.38 7.75
N THR A 175 -2.63 -5.42 8.01
CA THR A 175 -3.23 -6.04 9.21
C THR A 175 -3.77 -7.45 8.96
N THR A 176 -3.83 -7.91 7.71
CA THR A 176 -4.38 -9.24 7.37
C THR A 176 -3.64 -10.37 8.06
N GLY A 177 -4.42 -11.27 8.70
CA GLY A 177 -3.90 -12.44 9.42
C GLY A 177 -3.35 -12.14 10.81
N LEU A 178 -3.60 -10.95 11.35
CA LEU A 178 -3.31 -10.57 12.72
C LEU A 178 -4.58 -10.58 13.58
N ASP A 179 -4.42 -10.77 14.87
CA ASP A 179 -5.49 -10.52 15.85
C ASP A 179 -5.77 -9.02 15.98
N PRO A 180 -6.91 -8.62 16.57
CA PRO A 180 -7.29 -7.20 16.67
C PRO A 180 -6.27 -6.33 17.40
N ILE A 181 -5.61 -6.85 18.44
CA ILE A 181 -4.61 -6.09 19.21
C ILE A 181 -3.37 -5.83 18.38
N MET A 182 -2.89 -6.87 17.68
CA MET A 182 -1.73 -6.72 16.80
C MET A 182 -2.03 -5.89 15.56
N SER A 183 -3.26 -5.92 15.05
CA SER A 183 -3.73 -5.02 13.98
C SER A 183 -3.67 -3.56 14.44
N ASP A 184 -4.10 -3.29 15.67
CA ASP A 184 -4.02 -1.96 16.28
C ASP A 184 -2.58 -1.49 16.43
N VAL A 185 -1.66 -2.36 16.86
CA VAL A 185 -0.22 -2.05 16.92
C VAL A 185 0.33 -1.65 15.53
N ILE A 186 -0.05 -2.35 14.47
CA ILE A 186 0.38 -1.97 13.11
C ILE A 186 -0.20 -0.62 12.70
N ASN A 187 -1.47 -0.34 13.02
CA ASN A 187 -2.08 0.96 12.73
C ASN A 187 -1.36 2.10 13.47
N GLU A 188 -1.04 1.91 14.74
CA GLU A 188 -0.24 2.88 15.51
C GLU A 188 1.14 3.11 14.89
N LEU A 189 1.81 2.06 14.42
CA LEU A 189 3.11 2.20 13.75
C LEU A 189 3.00 2.98 12.44
N ILE A 190 1.94 2.77 11.64
CA ILE A 190 1.67 3.55 10.43
C ILE A 190 1.50 5.03 10.78
N LEU A 191 0.72 5.34 11.82
CA LEU A 191 0.52 6.71 12.30
C LEU A 191 1.81 7.34 12.81
N GLN A 192 2.62 6.61 13.60
CA GLN A 192 3.91 7.10 14.10
C GLN A 192 4.91 7.39 12.98
N VAL A 193 5.00 6.54 11.98
CA VAL A 193 5.85 6.76 10.79
C VAL A 193 5.44 8.06 10.10
N ARG A 194 4.14 8.25 9.88
CA ARG A 194 3.58 9.44 9.26
C ARG A 194 3.81 10.71 10.11
N ALA A 195 3.71 10.62 11.43
CA ALA A 195 3.93 11.75 12.32
C ALA A 195 5.40 12.23 12.35
N ARG A 196 6.34 11.31 12.15
CA ARG A 196 7.79 11.62 12.21
C ARG A 196 8.35 12.17 10.90
N ARG A 197 7.70 11.91 9.77
CA ARG A 197 8.20 12.24 8.42
C ARG A 197 7.04 12.60 7.49
N PRO A 198 7.23 13.56 6.57
CA PRO A 198 6.23 13.88 5.55
C PRO A 198 6.21 12.77 4.47
N ILE A 199 5.71 11.58 4.82
CA ILE A 199 5.60 10.42 3.94
C ILE A 199 4.21 10.36 3.33
N THR A 200 4.13 10.18 2.02
CA THR A 200 2.89 9.82 1.32
C THR A 200 2.60 8.34 1.56
N SER A 201 1.38 8.00 1.96
CA SER A 201 1.01 6.63 2.31
C SER A 201 -0.14 6.13 1.45
N ILE A 202 0.01 4.96 0.85
CA ILE A 202 -1.07 4.27 0.14
C ILE A 202 -1.32 2.94 0.85
N VAL A 203 -2.53 2.75 1.36
CA VAL A 203 -2.94 1.57 2.12
C VAL A 203 -3.98 0.80 1.32
N VAL A 204 -3.62 -0.36 0.83
CA VAL A 204 -4.59 -1.31 0.28
C VAL A 204 -5.07 -2.19 1.41
N THR A 205 -6.37 -2.18 1.69
CA THR A 205 -6.95 -2.98 2.76
C THR A 205 -8.45 -3.19 2.58
N HIS A 206 -8.98 -4.21 3.23
CA HIS A 206 -10.41 -4.42 3.47
C HIS A 206 -10.78 -4.24 4.95
N ASP A 207 -9.82 -3.88 5.80
CA ASP A 207 -10.02 -3.60 7.22
C ASP A 207 -10.43 -2.14 7.43
N MET A 208 -11.71 -1.93 7.71
CA MET A 208 -12.29 -0.58 7.88
C MET A 208 -11.82 0.12 9.15
N VAL A 209 -11.34 -0.62 10.16
CA VAL A 209 -10.70 -0.01 11.34
C VAL A 209 -9.39 0.66 10.93
N THR A 210 -8.57 -0.03 10.15
CA THR A 210 -7.35 0.53 9.56
C THR A 210 -7.66 1.77 8.73
N VAL A 211 -8.69 1.71 7.86
CA VAL A 211 -9.12 2.85 7.03
C VAL A 211 -9.50 4.05 7.89
N GLY A 212 -10.39 3.86 8.86
CA GLY A 212 -10.88 4.97 9.72
C GLY A 212 -9.79 5.65 10.56
N ARG A 213 -8.67 4.94 10.82
CA ARG A 213 -7.59 5.45 11.69
C ARG A 213 -6.40 6.05 10.94
N THR A 214 -6.04 5.49 9.79
CA THR A 214 -4.72 5.73 9.21
C THR A 214 -4.72 6.61 7.96
N VAL A 215 -5.87 6.87 7.36
CA VAL A 215 -5.92 7.58 6.08
C VAL A 215 -6.77 8.85 6.12
N ASP A 216 -6.47 9.78 5.21
CA ASP A 216 -7.20 11.03 5.02
C ASP A 216 -8.30 10.89 3.96
N ARG A 217 -8.11 9.97 3.00
CA ARG A 217 -8.95 9.78 1.83
C ARG A 217 -9.10 8.31 1.48
N VAL A 218 -10.24 7.97 0.94
CA VAL A 218 -10.62 6.62 0.51
C VAL A 218 -10.99 6.64 -0.96
N ILE A 219 -10.40 5.74 -1.73
CA ILE A 219 -10.77 5.45 -3.12
C ILE A 219 -11.29 4.02 -3.16
N MET A 220 -12.54 3.82 -3.61
CA MET A 220 -13.12 2.49 -3.71
C MET A 220 -13.18 2.02 -5.16
N LEU A 221 -12.47 0.94 -5.45
CA LEU A 221 -12.56 0.20 -6.71
C LEU A 221 -13.66 -0.86 -6.62
N TYR A 222 -14.48 -0.96 -7.65
CA TYR A 222 -15.54 -1.96 -7.74
C TYR A 222 -15.20 -3.03 -8.79
N PRO A 223 -15.62 -4.31 -8.60
CA PRO A 223 -15.34 -5.39 -9.54
C PRO A 223 -16.02 -5.16 -10.89
N LEU A 224 -15.23 -5.15 -11.98
CA LEU A 224 -15.75 -4.90 -13.34
C LEU A 224 -16.89 -5.82 -13.77
N PRO A 225 -16.92 -7.13 -13.43
CA PRO A 225 -18.02 -8.01 -13.82
C PRO A 225 -19.39 -7.63 -13.22
N ARG A 226 -19.41 -6.68 -12.28
CA ARG A 226 -20.62 -6.20 -11.59
C ARG A 226 -20.97 -4.75 -11.96
N LEU A 227 -20.20 -4.16 -12.87
CA LEU A 227 -20.42 -2.80 -13.39
C LEU A 227 -20.99 -2.86 -14.78
N GLY A 228 -21.91 -1.97 -15.08
CA GLY A 228 -22.32 -1.69 -16.47
C GLY A 228 -21.14 -1.22 -17.32
N SER A 229 -21.30 -1.26 -18.65
CA SER A 229 -20.24 -0.88 -19.59
C SER A 229 -19.73 0.55 -19.39
N ASP A 230 -20.60 1.45 -18.99
CA ASP A 230 -20.36 2.89 -18.91
C ASP A 230 -20.18 3.39 -17.46
N GLU A 231 -20.28 2.50 -16.47
CA GLU A 231 -20.06 2.85 -15.08
C GLU A 231 -18.56 2.96 -14.76
N PRO A 232 -18.13 4.01 -14.02
CA PRO A 232 -16.75 4.16 -13.59
C PRO A 232 -16.36 3.06 -12.60
N GLN A 233 -15.13 2.59 -12.67
CA GLN A 233 -14.64 1.57 -11.74
C GLN A 233 -14.36 2.13 -10.34
N ILE A 234 -14.00 3.40 -10.23
CA ILE A 234 -13.98 4.13 -8.96
C ILE A 234 -15.40 4.55 -8.66
N ILE A 235 -16.04 3.89 -7.69
CA ILE A 235 -17.41 4.21 -7.26
C ILE A 235 -17.48 5.16 -6.08
N PHE A 236 -16.33 5.42 -5.43
CA PHE A 236 -16.22 6.36 -4.33
C PHE A 236 -14.81 6.95 -4.27
N ASP A 237 -14.76 8.25 -3.98
CA ASP A 237 -13.54 9.02 -3.72
C ASP A 237 -13.89 10.15 -2.75
N GLY A 238 -13.43 10.05 -1.50
CA GLY A 238 -13.77 10.99 -0.44
C GLY A 238 -13.11 10.64 0.88
N THR A 239 -13.50 11.32 1.96
CA THR A 239 -12.99 11.06 3.31
C THR A 239 -13.52 9.72 3.88
N PRO A 240 -12.84 9.14 4.89
CA PRO A 240 -13.38 7.98 5.61
C PRO A 240 -14.78 8.22 6.17
N ALA A 241 -15.06 9.41 6.74
CA ALA A 241 -16.38 9.73 7.30
C ALA A 241 -17.48 9.74 6.23
N GLU A 242 -17.19 10.27 5.05
CA GLU A 242 -18.11 10.24 3.90
C GLU A 242 -18.33 8.82 3.40
N ALA A 243 -17.28 7.97 3.40
CA ALA A 243 -17.41 6.56 3.01
C ALA A 243 -18.36 5.79 3.94
N PHE A 244 -18.24 5.99 5.26
CA PHE A 244 -19.12 5.35 6.25
C PHE A 244 -20.58 5.83 6.19
N SER A 245 -20.85 7.00 5.62
CA SER A 245 -22.19 7.57 5.42
C SER A 245 -22.61 7.65 3.95
N ALA A 246 -21.91 6.92 3.08
CA ALA A 246 -22.12 7.01 1.64
C ALA A 246 -23.55 6.64 1.23
N PRO A 247 -24.21 7.43 0.34
CA PRO A 247 -25.54 7.11 -0.14
C PRO A 247 -25.56 5.94 -1.14
N ASP A 248 -24.42 5.63 -1.79
CA ASP A 248 -24.33 4.47 -2.68
C ASP A 248 -24.36 3.18 -1.83
N PRO A 249 -25.35 2.30 -2.03
CA PRO A 249 -25.50 1.10 -1.23
C PRO A 249 -24.30 0.14 -1.36
N ARG A 250 -23.58 0.16 -2.47
CA ARG A 250 -22.39 -0.69 -2.69
C ARG A 250 -21.24 -0.26 -1.77
N VAL A 251 -21.03 1.05 -1.62
CA VAL A 251 -20.04 1.62 -0.70
C VAL A 251 -20.45 1.36 0.73
N TYR A 252 -21.69 1.70 1.09
CA TYR A 252 -22.22 1.50 2.43
C TYR A 252 -22.12 0.03 2.89
N GLN A 253 -22.57 -0.91 2.06
CA GLN A 253 -22.50 -2.34 2.36
C GLN A 253 -21.06 -2.81 2.56
N PHE A 254 -20.13 -2.35 1.71
CA PHE A 254 -18.73 -2.74 1.83
C PHE A 254 -18.11 -2.25 3.14
N VAL A 255 -18.28 -0.98 3.48
CA VAL A 255 -17.64 -0.39 4.68
C VAL A 255 -18.25 -0.90 5.99
N HIS A 256 -19.51 -1.37 5.95
CA HIS A 256 -20.21 -1.95 7.11
C HIS A 256 -20.17 -3.49 7.14
N GLY A 257 -19.49 -4.14 6.20
CA GLY A 257 -19.40 -5.59 6.13
C GLY A 257 -20.73 -6.29 5.90
N GLN A 258 -21.66 -5.64 5.18
CA GLN A 258 -22.98 -6.19 4.91
C GLN A 258 -23.00 -6.94 3.57
N ALA A 259 -23.54 -8.16 3.58
CA ALA A 259 -23.59 -8.99 2.37
C ALA A 259 -24.48 -8.43 1.26
N GLY A 260 -25.51 -7.64 1.62
CA GLY A 260 -26.46 -7.07 0.66
C GLY A 260 -27.08 -8.13 -0.25
N GLU A 261 -27.15 -7.86 -1.54
CA GLU A 261 -27.68 -8.77 -2.56
C GLU A 261 -26.70 -9.89 -2.99
N ARG A 262 -25.49 -9.93 -2.41
CA ARG A 262 -24.46 -10.90 -2.80
C ARG A 262 -24.88 -12.36 -2.68
N LEU A 263 -25.70 -12.70 -1.67
CA LEU A 263 -26.21 -14.06 -1.53
C LEU A 263 -27.09 -14.45 -2.71
N LEU A 264 -27.87 -13.52 -3.26
CA LEU A 264 -28.70 -13.74 -4.45
C LEU A 264 -27.85 -13.88 -5.72
N GLU A 265 -26.82 -13.03 -5.89
CA GLU A 265 -25.88 -13.11 -7.01
C GLU A 265 -25.07 -14.42 -7.04
N MET A 266 -24.72 -14.97 -5.86
CA MET A 266 -24.01 -16.24 -5.76
C MET A 266 -24.90 -17.44 -6.08
N ALA A 267 -26.20 -17.33 -5.86
CA ALA A 267 -27.18 -18.40 -6.14
C ALA A 267 -27.57 -18.47 -7.64
N THR A 268 -27.28 -17.41 -8.42
CA THR A 268 -27.67 -17.29 -9.83
C THR A 268 -26.49 -17.55 -10.80
N ARG A 269 -25.29 -17.82 -10.29
CA ARG A 269 -24.10 -18.26 -11.04
C ARG A 269 -23.87 -19.75 -10.88
#